data_c7a3b111d3b1ec76069404029ced5bfd
#
_entry.id   c7a3b111d3b1ec76069404029ced5bfd
#
_cell.length_a   1.000
_cell.length_b   1.000
_cell.length_c   1.000
_cell.angle_alpha   90.00
_cell.angle_beta   90.00
_cell.angle_gamma   90.00
#
_symmetry.space_group_name_H-M   'P 1'
#
loop_
_entity.id
_entity.type
_entity.pdbx_description
1 polymer ?
#
loop_
_entity_poly.entity_id
_entity_poly.type
_entity_poly.pdbx_seq_one_letter_code
_entity_poly.pdbx_strand_id
1 'polypeptide(L)'
;MKKYLARGVLLAAVLGFSAIAQAAPISLSDRIEQLGEMKYIKLTGGRTAQRNGLLAVQLEMQNQDKGDQQLYYRFRWFDDAGFVVGGEEVWKPLKFIGLQKQVIDTIAPVPSAVDFKMEVNSPDNTGAVPAAK
;
A
#
# COMPACT_ATOMS: atom_id res chain seq x y z
N MET A 1 50.03 -56.35 16.25
CA MET A 1 48.79 -55.64 16.67
C MET A 1 48.56 -54.46 15.75
N LYS A 2 47.58 -54.59 14.91
CA LYS A 2 47.20 -53.46 14.02
C LYS A 2 46.17 -52.60 14.71
N LYS A 3 46.55 -51.37 15.04
CA LYS A 3 45.60 -50.40 15.55
C LYS A 3 44.92 -49.75 14.37
N TYR A 4 43.64 -50.00 14.20
CA TYR A 4 42.85 -49.29 13.21
C TYR A 4 42.42 -47.96 13.78
N LEU A 5 42.97 -46.89 13.26
CA LEU A 5 42.48 -45.53 13.53
C LEU A 5 41.28 -45.29 12.63
N ALA A 6 40.11 -45.34 13.22
CA ALA A 6 38.90 -44.89 12.57
C ALA A 6 38.96 -43.36 12.43
N ARG A 7 39.20 -42.87 11.22
CA ARG A 7 39.03 -41.48 10.89
C ARG A 7 37.52 -41.21 10.73
N GLY A 8 36.92 -40.71 11.78
CA GLY A 8 35.60 -40.18 11.69
C GLY A 8 35.59 -38.90 10.82
N VAL A 9 35.02 -39.02 9.64
CA VAL A 9 34.73 -37.84 8.82
C VAL A 9 33.50 -37.18 9.43
N LEU A 10 33.73 -36.07 10.14
CA LEU A 10 32.65 -35.20 10.57
C LEU A 10 32.14 -34.45 9.34
N LEU A 11 31.04 -34.93 8.77
CA LEU A 11 30.29 -34.15 7.79
C LEU A 11 29.59 -33.03 8.53
N ALA A 12 30.16 -31.84 8.52
CA ALA A 12 29.47 -30.64 8.95
C ALA A 12 28.41 -30.27 7.90
N ALA A 13 27.19 -30.69 8.10
CA ALA A 13 26.05 -30.19 7.33
C ALA A 13 25.86 -28.70 7.65
N VAL A 14 26.40 -27.85 6.76
CA VAL A 14 26.06 -26.42 6.78
C VAL A 14 24.63 -26.32 6.31
N LEU A 15 23.70 -26.32 7.25
CA LEU A 15 22.32 -25.89 6.99
C LEU A 15 22.36 -24.39 6.69
N GLY A 16 22.42 -24.07 5.41
CA GLY A 16 22.22 -22.70 4.94
C GLY A 16 20.80 -22.28 5.28
N PHE A 17 20.66 -21.53 6.38
CA PHE A 17 19.44 -20.78 6.61
C PHE A 17 19.37 -19.70 5.54
N SER A 18 18.62 -19.98 4.47
CA SER A 18 18.17 -18.92 3.58
C SER A 18 17.24 -18.05 4.40
N ALA A 19 17.74 -16.92 4.88
CA ALA A 19 16.90 -15.90 5.47
C ALA A 19 15.94 -15.42 4.36
N ILE A 20 14.70 -15.90 4.42
CA ILE A 20 13.63 -15.33 3.62
C ILE A 20 13.46 -13.92 4.17
N ALA A 21 13.91 -12.93 3.41
CA ALA A 21 13.66 -11.55 3.72
C ALA A 21 12.15 -11.33 3.62
N GLN A 22 11.48 -11.40 4.78
CA GLN A 22 10.09 -10.99 4.87
C GLN A 22 10.08 -9.48 4.73
N ALA A 23 9.40 -8.98 3.68
CA ALA A 23 9.10 -7.56 3.59
C ALA A 23 8.38 -7.15 4.87
N ALA A 24 8.92 -6.14 5.59
CA ALA A 24 8.25 -5.59 6.75
C ALA A 24 6.84 -5.14 6.34
N PRO A 25 5.78 -5.44 7.14
CA PRO A 25 4.45 -4.97 6.83
C PRO A 25 4.48 -3.45 6.77
N ILE A 26 4.23 -2.90 5.59
CA ILE A 26 4.10 -1.46 5.42
C ILE A 26 2.83 -1.05 6.15
N SER A 27 2.94 -0.09 7.06
CA SER A 27 1.76 0.53 7.64
C SER A 27 1.03 1.30 6.55
N LEU A 28 -0.04 0.73 6.02
CA LEU A 28 -0.83 1.35 4.95
C LEU A 28 -1.47 2.66 5.38
N SER A 29 -1.72 2.82 6.68
CA SER A 29 -2.24 4.07 7.23
C SER A 29 -1.29 5.26 6.99
N ASP A 30 0.02 5.00 7.01
CA ASP A 30 1.03 6.03 6.75
C ASP A 30 1.08 6.45 5.27
N ARG A 31 0.42 5.70 4.41
CA ARG A 31 0.31 5.97 2.97
C ARG A 31 -0.94 6.77 2.60
N ILE A 32 -1.82 7.03 3.57
CA ILE A 32 -3.00 7.85 3.37
C ILE A 32 -2.70 9.26 3.86
N GLU A 33 -2.67 10.21 2.96
CA GLU A 33 -2.51 11.62 3.27
C GLU A 33 -3.88 12.31 3.24
N GLN A 34 -4.39 12.64 4.41
CA GLN A 34 -5.69 13.28 4.54
C GLN A 34 -5.54 14.79 4.37
N LEU A 35 -6.19 15.32 3.34
CA LEU A 35 -6.35 16.76 3.15
C LEU A 35 -7.65 17.20 3.82
N GLY A 36 -7.58 17.44 5.11
CA GLY A 36 -8.73 17.65 5.96
C GLY A 36 -9.11 16.43 6.79
N GLU A 37 -10.12 16.55 7.61
CA GLU A 37 -10.57 15.45 8.46
C GLU A 37 -11.36 14.40 7.69
N MET A 38 -11.00 13.12 7.84
CA MET A 38 -11.81 12.00 7.36
C MET A 38 -12.53 11.34 8.53
N LYS A 39 -13.74 11.77 8.77
CA LYS A 39 -14.51 11.34 9.94
C LYS A 39 -15.13 9.96 9.76
N TYR A 40 -15.68 9.68 8.62
CA TYR A 40 -16.54 8.51 8.41
C TYR A 40 -15.89 7.41 7.57
N ILE A 41 -15.03 7.76 6.63
CA ILE A 41 -14.38 6.79 5.76
C ILE A 41 -13.06 6.37 6.36
N LYS A 42 -12.88 5.06 6.55
CA LYS A 42 -11.69 4.48 7.17
C LYS A 42 -11.05 3.45 6.25
N LEU A 43 -9.72 3.43 6.27
CA LEU A 43 -8.94 2.36 5.66
C LEU A 43 -9.11 1.09 6.50
N THR A 44 -9.58 0.01 5.88
CA THR A 44 -9.83 -1.27 6.54
C THR A 44 -8.86 -2.36 6.12
N GLY A 45 -8.15 -2.17 5.02
CA GLY A 45 -7.15 -3.11 4.54
C GLY A 45 -6.43 -2.61 3.30
N GLY A 46 -5.47 -3.38 2.87
CA GLY A 46 -4.76 -3.09 1.64
C GLY A 46 -3.55 -3.99 1.45
N ARG A 47 -3.06 -3.99 0.24
CA ARG A 47 -1.87 -4.72 -0.16
C ARG A 47 -1.21 -4.10 -1.37
N THR A 48 0.05 -4.40 -1.53
CA THR A 48 0.83 -4.07 -2.72
C THR A 48 1.40 -5.32 -3.35
N ALA A 49 1.63 -5.28 -4.64
CA ALA A 49 2.29 -6.35 -5.38
C ALA A 49 3.03 -5.78 -6.59
N GLN A 50 3.99 -6.55 -7.09
CA GLN A 50 4.60 -6.27 -8.39
C GLN A 50 3.82 -7.01 -9.47
N ARG A 51 3.38 -6.30 -10.49
CA ARG A 51 2.69 -6.86 -11.64
C ARG A 51 3.31 -6.31 -12.92
N ASN A 52 3.88 -7.20 -13.73
CA ASN A 52 4.55 -6.82 -14.99
C ASN A 52 5.59 -5.70 -14.80
N GLY A 53 6.34 -5.73 -13.69
CA GLY A 53 7.36 -4.73 -13.36
C GLY A 53 6.80 -3.40 -12.83
N LEU A 54 5.51 -3.31 -12.58
CA LEU A 54 4.84 -2.11 -12.04
C LEU A 54 4.29 -2.37 -10.63
N LEU A 55 4.36 -1.37 -9.78
CA LEU A 55 3.78 -1.42 -8.44
C LEU A 55 2.25 -1.37 -8.53
N ALA A 56 1.59 -2.44 -8.11
CA ALA A 56 0.14 -2.50 -7.99
C ALA A 56 -0.28 -2.29 -6.53
N VAL A 57 -1.33 -1.51 -6.32
CA VAL A 57 -1.87 -1.17 -5.01
C VAL A 57 -3.35 -1.49 -4.97
N GLN A 58 -3.78 -2.15 -3.90
CA GLN A 58 -5.18 -2.40 -3.60
C GLN A 58 -5.46 -1.90 -2.19
N LEU A 59 -6.41 -1.01 -2.05
CA LEU A 59 -6.83 -0.45 -0.75
C LEU A 59 -8.32 -0.72 -0.54
N GLU A 60 -8.67 -1.17 0.65
CA GLU A 60 -10.06 -1.32 1.09
C GLU A 60 -10.42 -0.20 2.04
N MET A 61 -11.51 0.48 1.77
CA MET A 61 -12.03 1.56 2.62
C MET A 61 -13.50 1.30 2.91
N GLN A 62 -13.95 1.72 4.10
CA GLN A 62 -15.33 1.57 4.52
C GLN A 62 -15.89 2.90 5.02
N ASN A 63 -17.11 3.20 4.57
CA ASN A 63 -17.93 4.22 5.19
C ASN A 63 -18.54 3.65 6.48
N GLN A 64 -18.20 4.23 7.62
CA GLN A 64 -18.69 3.80 8.94
C GLN A 64 -19.97 4.53 9.36
N ASP A 65 -20.44 5.47 8.55
CA ASP A 65 -21.70 6.16 8.77
C ASP A 65 -22.84 5.47 8.02
N LYS A 66 -24.05 5.66 8.52
CA LYS A 66 -25.29 5.18 7.88
C LYS A 66 -25.69 6.01 6.67
N GLY A 67 -25.24 7.26 6.61
CA GLY A 67 -25.45 8.15 5.49
C GLY A 67 -24.41 7.95 4.39
N ASP A 68 -24.74 8.41 3.19
CA ASP A 68 -23.82 8.39 2.06
C ASP A 68 -22.69 9.40 2.27
N GLN A 69 -21.49 9.04 1.84
CA GLN A 69 -20.29 9.88 1.93
C GLN A 69 -19.61 10.01 0.57
N GLN A 70 -19.02 11.17 0.32
CA GLN A 70 -18.25 11.45 -0.88
C GLN A 70 -16.77 11.53 -0.53
N LEU A 71 -15.93 10.86 -1.33
CA LEU A 71 -14.48 10.93 -1.24
C LEU A 71 -13.91 11.39 -2.57
N TYR A 72 -12.88 12.22 -2.51
CA TYR A 72 -12.01 12.51 -3.65
C TYR A 72 -10.63 11.99 -3.33
N TYR A 73 -10.00 11.31 -4.29
CA TYR A 73 -8.68 10.74 -4.10
C TYR A 73 -7.83 10.85 -5.35
N ARG A 74 -6.52 10.77 -5.14
CA ARG A 74 -5.51 10.59 -6.18
C ARG A 74 -4.30 9.90 -5.59
N PHE A 75 -3.49 9.25 -6.44
CA PHE A 75 -2.24 8.63 -6.03
C PHE A 75 -1.05 9.51 -6.43
N ARG A 76 -0.05 9.51 -5.57
CA ARG A 76 1.29 10.02 -5.88
C ARG A 76 2.26 8.86 -5.76
N TRP A 77 3.15 8.76 -6.73
CA TRP A 77 4.10 7.67 -6.83
C TRP A 77 5.50 8.18 -6.56
N PHE A 78 6.32 7.37 -5.91
CA PHE A 78 7.67 7.74 -5.49
C PHE A 78 8.66 6.67 -5.92
N ASP A 79 9.87 7.11 -6.33
CA ASP A 79 10.98 6.22 -6.59
C ASP A 79 11.73 5.83 -5.30
N ASP A 80 12.79 5.06 -5.43
CA ASP A 80 13.62 4.59 -4.31
C ASP A 80 14.37 5.71 -3.57
N ALA A 81 14.55 6.85 -4.21
CA ALA A 81 15.14 8.04 -3.62
C ALA A 81 14.11 8.99 -2.99
N GLY A 82 12.81 8.67 -3.09
CA GLY A 82 11.70 9.46 -2.55
C GLY A 82 11.23 10.59 -3.46
N PHE A 83 11.68 10.64 -4.71
CA PHE A 83 11.19 11.61 -5.68
C PHE A 83 9.86 11.17 -6.29
N VAL A 84 9.00 12.15 -6.56
CA VAL A 84 7.73 11.92 -7.26
C VAL A 84 8.00 11.52 -8.70
N VAL A 85 7.38 10.43 -9.13
CA VAL A 85 7.48 9.91 -10.51
C VAL A 85 6.09 9.65 -11.07
N GLY A 86 5.98 9.53 -12.39
CA GLY A 86 4.72 9.16 -13.07
C GLY A 86 3.74 10.31 -13.32
N GLY A 87 4.13 11.55 -13.00
CA GLY A 87 3.29 12.72 -13.21
C GLY A 87 2.25 12.92 -12.11
N GLU A 88 1.43 13.95 -12.26
CA GLU A 88 0.36 14.30 -11.34
C GLU A 88 -0.97 13.70 -11.81
N GLU A 89 -1.63 12.96 -10.93
CA GLU A 89 -2.96 12.41 -11.21
C GLU A 89 -4.05 13.44 -10.93
N VAL A 90 -5.12 13.37 -11.70
CA VAL A 90 -6.33 14.14 -11.43
C VAL A 90 -7.10 13.55 -10.25
N TRP A 91 -7.81 14.40 -9.53
CA TRP A 91 -8.72 13.98 -8.46
C TRP A 91 -9.87 13.13 -9.03
N LYS A 92 -10.14 12.00 -8.39
CA LYS A 92 -11.20 11.06 -8.75
C LYS A 92 -12.27 11.05 -7.67
N PRO A 93 -13.54 11.21 -8.03
CA PRO A 93 -14.62 11.08 -7.07
C PRO A 93 -14.93 9.61 -6.78
N LEU A 94 -15.29 9.32 -5.53
CA LEU A 94 -15.78 8.01 -5.12
C LEU A 94 -16.89 8.20 -4.11
N LYS A 95 -18.07 7.70 -4.44
CA LYS A 95 -19.22 7.73 -3.55
C LYS A 95 -19.33 6.41 -2.78
N PHE A 96 -19.50 6.53 -1.47
CA PHE A 96 -19.83 5.42 -0.59
C PHE A 96 -21.28 5.56 -0.14
N ILE A 97 -22.09 4.57 -0.38
CA ILE A 97 -23.38 4.49 0.30
C ILE A 97 -23.18 4.13 1.78
N GLY A 98 -24.20 4.29 2.60
CA GLY A 98 -24.10 4.01 4.03
C GLY A 98 -23.52 2.63 4.33
N LEU A 99 -22.52 2.58 5.19
CA LEU A 99 -21.81 1.38 5.67
C LEU A 99 -21.07 0.57 4.57
N GLN A 100 -21.00 1.08 3.35
CA GLN A 100 -20.38 0.37 2.23
C GLN A 100 -18.87 0.27 2.36
N LYS A 101 -18.34 -0.90 2.01
CA LYS A 101 -16.93 -1.11 1.70
C LYS A 101 -16.68 -0.97 0.21
N GLN A 102 -15.57 -0.34 -0.16
CA GLN A 102 -15.10 -0.31 -1.53
C GLN A 102 -13.62 -0.62 -1.61
N VAL A 103 -13.23 -1.27 -2.69
CA VAL A 103 -11.85 -1.58 -3.02
C VAL A 103 -11.40 -0.66 -4.14
N ILE A 104 -10.25 -0.01 -3.93
CA ILE A 104 -9.60 0.84 -4.92
C ILE A 104 -8.38 0.09 -5.42
N ASP A 105 -8.39 -0.26 -6.70
CA ASP A 105 -7.28 -0.89 -7.39
C ASP A 105 -6.59 0.13 -8.30
N THR A 106 -5.28 0.19 -8.22
CA THR A 106 -4.48 1.04 -9.11
C THR A 106 -3.12 0.40 -9.38
N ILE A 107 -2.48 0.87 -10.43
CA ILE A 107 -1.15 0.44 -10.82
C ILE A 107 -0.30 1.65 -11.15
N ALA A 108 0.96 1.65 -10.73
CA ALA A 108 1.88 2.73 -11.02
C ALA A 108 2.08 2.90 -12.52
N PRO A 109 2.15 4.13 -13.03
CA PRO A 109 2.31 4.40 -14.46
C PRO A 109 3.73 4.16 -14.97
N VAL A 110 4.71 4.04 -14.08
CA VAL A 110 6.13 3.90 -14.42
C VAL A 110 6.81 2.82 -13.57
N PRO A 111 7.80 2.08 -14.13
CA PRO A 111 8.49 1.02 -13.39
C PRO A 111 9.38 1.51 -12.25
N SER A 112 9.79 2.78 -12.27
CA SER A 112 10.61 3.38 -11.22
C SER A 112 9.86 3.63 -9.92
N ALA A 113 8.53 3.60 -9.93
CA ALA A 113 7.73 3.75 -8.73
C ALA A 113 7.86 2.51 -7.83
N VAL A 114 8.31 2.71 -6.61
CA VAL A 114 8.48 1.67 -5.59
C VAL A 114 7.62 1.92 -4.36
N ASP A 115 7.04 3.11 -4.25
CA ASP A 115 6.21 3.53 -3.14
C ASP A 115 5.10 4.48 -3.61
N PHE A 116 4.11 4.70 -2.76
CA PHE A 116 2.96 5.53 -3.07
C PHE A 116 2.44 6.28 -1.85
N LYS A 117 1.69 7.34 -2.12
CA LYS A 117 0.74 7.94 -1.18
C LYS A 117 -0.60 8.10 -1.87
N MET A 118 -1.67 7.87 -1.15
CA MET A 118 -3.03 8.19 -1.57
C MET A 118 -3.45 9.48 -0.86
N GLU A 119 -3.59 10.55 -1.60
CA GLU A 119 -4.18 11.78 -1.11
C GLU A 119 -5.70 11.64 -1.14
N VAL A 120 -6.36 12.01 -0.04
CA VAL A 120 -7.80 11.90 0.09
C VAL A 120 -8.40 13.20 0.63
N ASN A 121 -9.58 13.53 0.15
CA ASN A 121 -10.37 14.66 0.63
C ASN A 121 -11.83 14.23 0.73
N SER A 122 -12.45 14.46 1.88
CA SER A 122 -13.86 14.19 2.11
C SER A 122 -14.59 15.48 2.44
N PRO A 123 -15.22 16.11 1.45
CA PRO A 123 -15.90 17.40 1.64
C PRO A 123 -17.08 17.32 2.61
N ASP A 124 -17.71 16.15 2.72
CA ASP A 124 -18.85 15.94 3.61
C ASP A 124 -18.49 16.05 5.08
N ASN A 125 -17.22 15.87 5.42
CA ASN A 125 -16.74 16.00 6.80
C ASN A 125 -16.34 17.43 7.16
N THR A 126 -15.93 18.22 6.19
CA THR A 126 -15.35 19.55 6.40
C THR A 126 -16.33 20.68 6.06
N GLY A 127 -17.45 20.35 5.40
CA GLY A 127 -18.35 21.34 4.82
C GLY A 127 -17.73 22.13 3.66
N ALA A 128 -16.52 21.81 3.27
CA ALA A 128 -15.85 22.43 2.13
C ALA A 128 -16.10 21.59 0.87
N VAL A 129 -16.64 22.21 -0.16
CA VAL A 129 -16.71 21.59 -1.49
C VAL A 129 -15.35 21.79 -2.14
N PRO A 130 -14.63 20.71 -2.54
CA PRO A 130 -13.41 20.88 -3.31
C PRO A 130 -13.75 21.64 -4.58
N ALA A 131 -12.91 22.62 -4.92
CA ALA A 131 -13.07 23.32 -6.19
C ALA A 131 -13.03 22.29 -7.32
N ALA A 132 -14.16 22.13 -7.98
CA ALA A 132 -14.25 21.28 -9.18
C ALA A 132 -13.43 21.96 -10.28
N LYS A 133 -12.31 21.32 -10.60
CA LYS A 133 -11.52 21.65 -11.79
C LYS A 133 -10.97 20.39 -12.39
#